data_e61ada7233a988d7900bc49fbad4f306
#
_entry.id   e61ada7233a988d7900bc49fbad4f306
#
_cell.length_a   1.000
_cell.length_b   1.000
_cell.length_c   1.000
_cell.angle_alpha   90.00
_cell.angle_beta   90.00
_cell.angle_gamma   90.00
#
_symmetry.space_group_name_H-M   'P 1'
#
loop_
_entity.id
_entity.type
_entity.pdbx_description
1 polymer ?
#
loop_
_entity_poly.entity_id
_entity_poly.type
_entity_poly.pdbx_seq_one_letter_code
_entity_poly.pdbx_strand_id
1 'polypeptide(L)'
;MTAAIEVNDRIYPGTLKSTAIVICLDGSQKEYFEEASKLKLTPNIDSFKKNGEDLLVNSAIPSFTNPNNISIVTGRPSSIHGICGNFFYTPSTGEEVMMNDPKFLRAPTIFQKYYESGAKIAIVTAKDKLRKLLSHGLAFDDARAICFSSEKSDQVSLNENGIEEVNQWLGMEVPEVYSQGLSEFVMAAGVKLLHEFKPDIMYLSTTDFIQHKYAPGEEVANTFYAMFDKYIGELNTNNNSIIITADHGMQPKSKSDGTPNAIYLQDILDEKLGKNESKVILPITDPYVVHHGALGSFATIYLSDKSMVNHAISEIKKFDDIEIVLTNDVACEKYHLPQDRMGDIICMSSKYMTIGSSETAHDFTNLKEPLRSHGGLHEREVPFISNKKITSLESTDKLNNYDAFYYALEGATS
;
A
#
# COMPACT_ATOMS: atom_id res chain seq x y z
N MET A 1 -22.41 5.33 -26.66
CA MET A 1 -21.47 4.35 -26.03
C MET A 1 -20.13 5.05 -26.00
N THR A 2 -19.65 5.45 -24.83
CA THR A 2 -18.28 5.90 -24.64
C THR A 2 -17.34 4.75 -24.96
N ALA A 3 -16.29 5.03 -25.76
CA ALA A 3 -15.30 4.02 -26.10
C ALA A 3 -14.64 3.46 -24.84
N ALA A 4 -14.16 2.23 -24.89
CA ALA A 4 -13.34 1.65 -23.82
C ALA A 4 -12.14 2.57 -23.52
N ILE A 5 -11.69 2.58 -22.27
CA ILE A 5 -10.58 3.42 -21.82
C ILE A 5 -9.34 2.54 -21.67
N GLU A 6 -8.27 2.89 -22.35
CA GLU A 6 -6.99 2.19 -22.22
C GLU A 6 -6.11 2.89 -21.20
N VAL A 7 -5.57 2.10 -20.25
CA VAL A 7 -4.63 2.55 -19.22
C VAL A 7 -3.50 1.53 -19.12
N ASN A 8 -2.30 1.93 -19.44
CA ASN A 8 -1.10 1.08 -19.29
C ASN A 8 -1.27 -0.31 -19.95
N ASP A 9 -1.65 -0.37 -21.21
CA ASP A 9 -1.90 -1.59 -22.00
C ASP A 9 -3.00 -2.52 -21.42
N ARG A 10 -3.95 -1.95 -20.70
CA ARG A 10 -5.16 -2.64 -20.22
C ARG A 10 -6.41 -1.87 -20.59
N ILE A 11 -7.42 -2.60 -21.04
CA ILE A 11 -8.69 -2.03 -21.47
C ILE A 11 -9.69 -2.08 -20.30
N TYR A 12 -10.32 -0.95 -20.05
CA TYR A 12 -11.32 -0.76 -18.99
C TYR A 12 -12.66 -0.30 -19.58
N PRO A 13 -13.79 -0.56 -18.91
CA PRO A 13 -15.10 -0.09 -19.37
C PRO A 13 -15.17 1.44 -19.44
N GLY A 14 -15.64 1.99 -20.57
CA GLY A 14 -15.78 3.46 -20.73
C GLY A 14 -17.08 4.04 -20.20
N THR A 15 -18.09 3.22 -19.86
CA THR A 15 -19.39 3.66 -19.33
C THR A 15 -19.69 2.94 -18.03
N LEU A 16 -19.87 3.71 -16.97
CA LEU A 16 -20.26 3.21 -15.65
C LEU A 16 -21.73 3.57 -15.39
N LYS A 17 -22.46 2.69 -14.72
CA LYS A 17 -23.86 2.89 -14.29
C LYS A 17 -23.97 3.15 -12.79
N SER A 18 -22.91 2.84 -12.05
CA SER A 18 -22.80 3.05 -10.62
C SER A 18 -21.36 3.40 -10.25
N THR A 19 -21.13 3.82 -9.03
CA THR A 19 -19.79 4.14 -8.55
C THR A 19 -18.93 2.88 -8.42
N ALA A 20 -17.72 2.91 -8.98
CA ALA A 20 -16.68 1.94 -8.71
C ALA A 20 -15.85 2.40 -7.50
N ILE A 21 -15.86 1.62 -6.42
CA ILE A 21 -15.18 1.94 -5.16
C ILE A 21 -14.10 0.91 -4.89
N VAL A 22 -12.86 1.35 -4.73
CA VAL A 22 -11.77 0.51 -4.23
C VAL A 22 -11.30 1.06 -2.90
N ILE A 23 -11.21 0.18 -1.91
CA ILE A 23 -10.76 0.50 -0.56
C ILE A 23 -9.50 -0.28 -0.29
N CYS A 24 -8.40 0.44 -0.03
CA CYS A 24 -7.14 -0.12 0.43
C CYS A 24 -7.08 -0.01 1.95
N LEU A 25 -7.26 -1.11 2.64
CA LEU A 25 -7.16 -1.21 4.08
C LEU A 25 -5.72 -1.57 4.45
N ASP A 26 -4.91 -0.53 4.63
CA ASP A 26 -3.46 -0.59 4.80
C ASP A 26 -3.04 -1.61 5.89
N GLY A 27 -2.06 -2.45 5.55
CA GLY A 27 -1.50 -3.45 6.46
C GLY A 27 -2.42 -4.63 6.81
N SER A 28 -3.55 -4.76 6.13
CA SER A 28 -4.56 -5.77 6.47
C SER A 28 -4.27 -7.13 5.84
N GLN A 29 -4.51 -8.16 6.63
CA GLN A 29 -4.41 -9.56 6.22
C GLN A 29 -5.67 -10.32 6.63
N LYS A 30 -5.86 -11.51 6.08
CA LYS A 30 -7.05 -12.35 6.24
C LYS A 30 -7.45 -12.58 7.68
N GLU A 31 -6.48 -12.80 8.55
CA GLU A 31 -6.68 -13.16 9.96
C GLU A 31 -7.41 -12.07 10.75
N TYR A 32 -7.22 -10.79 10.42
CA TYR A 32 -7.97 -9.72 11.07
C TYR A 32 -9.47 -9.82 10.80
N PHE A 33 -9.85 -10.10 9.55
CA PHE A 33 -11.25 -10.28 9.17
C PHE A 33 -11.84 -11.55 9.78
N GLU A 34 -11.08 -12.64 9.84
CA GLU A 34 -11.52 -13.90 10.41
C GLU A 34 -11.79 -13.77 11.91
N GLU A 35 -10.89 -13.11 12.67
CA GLU A 35 -11.07 -12.92 14.10
C GLU A 35 -12.25 -12.01 14.42
N ALA A 36 -12.41 -10.90 13.69
CA ALA A 36 -13.55 -10.01 13.86
C ALA A 36 -14.88 -10.70 13.48
N SER A 37 -14.90 -11.49 12.41
CA SER A 37 -16.08 -12.28 11.97
C SER A 37 -16.49 -13.32 13.02
N LYS A 38 -15.57 -14.06 13.65
CA LYS A 38 -15.85 -14.99 14.75
C LYS A 38 -16.63 -14.32 15.88
N LEU A 39 -16.36 -13.05 16.13
CA LEU A 39 -17.05 -12.23 17.12
C LEU A 39 -18.31 -11.54 16.59
N LYS A 40 -18.66 -11.76 15.32
CA LYS A 40 -19.81 -11.16 14.62
C LYS A 40 -19.75 -9.63 14.55
N LEU A 41 -18.54 -9.08 14.45
CA LEU A 41 -18.28 -7.64 14.40
C LEU A 41 -18.30 -7.08 12.97
N THR A 42 -18.26 -7.95 11.95
CA THR A 42 -18.13 -7.56 10.53
C THR A 42 -19.28 -8.10 9.66
N PRO A 43 -20.58 -7.88 10.02
CA PRO A 43 -21.70 -8.47 9.29
C PRO A 43 -21.80 -8.01 7.83
N ASN A 44 -21.39 -6.79 7.49
CA ASN A 44 -21.44 -6.26 6.12
C ASN A 44 -20.35 -6.92 5.26
N ILE A 45 -19.13 -7.02 5.78
CA ILE A 45 -18.02 -7.71 5.10
C ILE A 45 -18.31 -9.20 4.96
N ASP A 46 -18.89 -9.84 5.99
CA ASP A 46 -19.31 -11.24 5.92
C ASP A 46 -20.38 -11.45 4.85
N SER A 47 -21.26 -10.47 4.65
CA SER A 47 -22.23 -10.48 3.56
C SER A 47 -21.55 -10.38 2.19
N PHE A 48 -20.52 -9.56 2.04
CA PHE A 48 -19.73 -9.45 0.81
C PHE A 48 -19.06 -10.80 0.49
N LYS A 49 -18.37 -11.39 1.46
CA LYS A 49 -17.72 -12.71 1.33
C LYS A 49 -18.70 -13.81 0.91
N LYS A 50 -19.91 -13.78 1.43
CA LYS A 50 -20.94 -14.77 1.12
C LYS A 50 -21.57 -14.57 -0.26
N ASN A 51 -21.86 -13.33 -0.63
CA ASN A 51 -22.68 -13.01 -1.81
C ASN A 51 -21.84 -12.55 -3.01
N GLY A 52 -20.66 -12.00 -2.76
CA GLY A 52 -19.68 -11.59 -3.73
C GLY A 52 -18.47 -12.53 -3.78
N GLU A 53 -17.25 -11.99 -3.67
CA GLU A 53 -16.00 -12.76 -3.67
C GLU A 53 -15.23 -12.60 -2.35
N ASP A 54 -14.57 -13.67 -1.93
CA ASP A 54 -13.63 -13.71 -0.79
C ASP A 54 -12.36 -14.44 -1.25
N LEU A 55 -11.39 -13.69 -1.73
CA LEU A 55 -10.17 -14.21 -2.33
C LEU A 55 -8.94 -13.71 -1.58
N LEU A 56 -7.83 -14.43 -1.73
CA LEU A 56 -6.50 -13.97 -1.40
C LEU A 56 -5.74 -13.72 -2.70
N VAL A 57 -5.06 -12.58 -2.77
CA VAL A 57 -4.31 -12.16 -3.93
C VAL A 57 -2.91 -11.69 -3.52
N ASN A 58 -2.02 -11.53 -4.48
CA ASN A 58 -0.70 -11.02 -4.19
C ASN A 58 -0.64 -9.49 -4.30
N SER A 59 -0.02 -8.83 -3.34
CA SER A 59 0.47 -7.47 -3.51
C SER A 59 1.77 -7.45 -4.34
N ALA A 60 2.15 -6.29 -4.87
CA ALA A 60 3.44 -6.11 -5.53
C ALA A 60 4.59 -6.20 -4.51
N ILE A 61 5.77 -6.61 -4.96
CA ILE A 61 7.00 -6.55 -4.18
C ILE A 61 7.75 -5.25 -4.54
N PRO A 62 8.36 -4.60 -3.52
CA PRO A 62 8.25 -4.83 -2.08
C PRO A 62 6.84 -4.56 -1.58
N SER A 63 6.38 -5.36 -0.61
CA SER A 63 5.07 -5.21 0.00
C SER A 63 5.06 -4.01 0.97
N PHE A 64 5.14 -2.80 0.39
CA PHE A 64 5.14 -1.50 1.04
C PHE A 64 3.99 -0.63 0.55
N THR A 65 3.61 0.38 1.33
CA THR A 65 2.46 1.25 1.08
C THR A 65 2.55 1.97 -0.28
N ASN A 66 3.62 2.74 -0.54
CA ASN A 66 3.70 3.53 -1.78
C ASN A 66 3.68 2.68 -3.05
N PRO A 67 4.55 1.63 -3.20
CA PRO A 67 4.52 0.79 -4.39
C PRO A 67 3.15 0.18 -4.66
N ASN A 68 2.49 -0.31 -3.62
CA ASN A 68 1.23 -1.02 -3.77
C ASN A 68 0.04 -0.11 -4.01
N ASN A 69 -0.08 1.02 -3.29
CA ASN A 69 -1.12 1.99 -3.61
C ASN A 69 -1.00 2.47 -5.07
N ILE A 70 0.21 2.75 -5.55
CA ILE A 70 0.42 3.15 -6.94
C ILE A 70 0.18 2.00 -7.91
N SER A 71 0.54 0.77 -7.56
CA SER A 71 0.18 -0.41 -8.35
C SER A 71 -1.35 -0.55 -8.50
N ILE A 72 -2.11 -0.40 -7.42
CA ILE A 72 -3.58 -0.46 -7.43
C ILE A 72 -4.17 0.61 -8.37
N VAL A 73 -3.69 1.86 -8.27
CA VAL A 73 -4.29 2.97 -9.05
C VAL A 73 -3.75 3.10 -10.48
N THR A 74 -2.70 2.37 -10.84
CA THR A 74 -2.20 2.27 -12.21
C THR A 74 -2.60 0.95 -12.89
N GLY A 75 -3.08 -0.03 -12.13
CA GLY A 75 -3.38 -1.39 -12.59
C GLY A 75 -2.14 -2.18 -13.00
N ARG A 76 -0.93 -1.79 -12.56
CA ARG A 76 0.36 -2.34 -13.00
C ARG A 76 1.39 -2.39 -11.87
N PRO A 77 2.39 -3.29 -11.95
CA PRO A 77 3.47 -3.39 -10.98
C PRO A 77 4.50 -2.25 -11.12
N SER A 78 5.40 -2.16 -10.15
CA SER A 78 6.39 -1.08 -10.05
C SER A 78 7.36 -0.98 -11.23
N SER A 79 7.60 -2.04 -11.98
CA SER A 79 8.38 -2.00 -13.23
C SER A 79 7.77 -1.05 -14.28
N ILE A 80 6.47 -0.85 -14.26
CA ILE A 80 5.74 0.04 -15.18
C ILE A 80 5.63 1.45 -14.61
N HIS A 81 5.13 1.60 -13.37
CA HIS A 81 4.90 2.92 -12.80
C HIS A 81 6.10 3.55 -12.08
N GLY A 82 7.15 2.78 -11.81
CA GLY A 82 8.43 3.26 -11.31
C GLY A 82 8.53 3.50 -9.79
N ILE A 83 7.44 3.49 -9.04
CA ILE A 83 7.46 3.67 -7.58
C ILE A 83 7.74 2.33 -6.92
N CYS A 84 8.93 2.16 -6.33
CA CYS A 84 9.43 0.87 -5.85
C CYS A 84 9.75 0.82 -4.35
N GLY A 85 9.40 1.88 -3.62
CA GLY A 85 9.62 2.01 -2.18
C GLY A 85 9.13 3.36 -1.69
N ASN A 86 9.35 3.64 -0.42
CA ASN A 86 9.14 4.98 0.12
C ASN A 86 10.29 5.92 -0.29
N PHE A 87 11.48 5.36 -0.56
CA PHE A 87 12.60 6.08 -1.17
C PHE A 87 13.49 5.13 -2.00
N PHE A 88 14.42 5.70 -2.75
CA PHE A 88 15.44 4.97 -3.49
C PHE A 88 16.79 5.71 -3.41
N TYR A 89 17.86 5.01 -3.74
CA TYR A 89 19.20 5.55 -3.79
C TYR A 89 19.63 5.80 -5.24
N THR A 90 20.26 6.97 -5.47
CA THR A 90 20.83 7.34 -6.76
C THR A 90 22.35 7.24 -6.70
N PRO A 91 22.98 6.17 -7.20
CA PRO A 91 24.45 5.98 -7.08
C PRO A 91 25.27 7.11 -7.67
N SER A 92 24.81 7.75 -8.76
CA SER A 92 25.53 8.83 -9.44
C SER A 92 25.65 10.11 -8.64
N THR A 93 24.68 10.38 -7.73
CA THR A 93 24.70 11.58 -6.86
C THR A 93 24.98 11.24 -5.40
N GLY A 94 24.89 9.97 -5.02
CA GLY A 94 24.98 9.53 -3.62
C GLY A 94 23.76 9.88 -2.78
N GLU A 95 22.67 10.33 -3.41
CA GLU A 95 21.46 10.81 -2.72
C GLU A 95 20.44 9.68 -2.49
N GLU A 96 19.81 9.75 -1.31
CA GLU A 96 18.59 9.01 -0.99
C GLU A 96 17.40 9.93 -1.20
N VAL A 97 16.50 9.52 -2.10
CA VAL A 97 15.41 10.37 -2.60
C VAL A 97 14.05 9.76 -2.24
N MET A 98 13.22 10.56 -1.55
CA MET A 98 11.85 10.14 -1.21
C MET A 98 10.97 10.03 -2.46
N MET A 99 10.26 8.91 -2.60
CA MET A 99 9.39 8.62 -3.75
C MET A 99 7.95 9.11 -3.55
N ASN A 100 7.79 10.34 -3.11
CA ASN A 100 6.49 11.00 -2.89
C ASN A 100 6.21 12.15 -3.87
N ASP A 101 7.14 12.44 -4.78
CA ASP A 101 6.98 13.45 -5.83
C ASP A 101 6.44 12.77 -7.11
N PRO A 102 5.34 13.27 -7.71
CA PRO A 102 4.78 12.75 -8.95
C PRO A 102 5.74 12.66 -10.13
N LYS A 103 6.85 13.43 -10.15
CA LYS A 103 7.88 13.32 -11.19
C LYS A 103 8.53 11.93 -11.28
N PHE A 104 8.44 11.12 -10.22
CA PHE A 104 8.95 9.75 -10.22
C PHE A 104 7.98 8.73 -10.82
N LEU A 105 6.71 9.12 -10.99
CA LEU A 105 5.70 8.28 -11.60
C LEU A 105 5.91 8.22 -13.13
N ARG A 106 5.96 7.01 -13.69
CA ARG A 106 6.24 6.75 -15.11
C ARG A 106 5.01 6.36 -15.92
N ALA A 107 3.89 6.20 -15.26
CA ALA A 107 2.67 5.72 -15.87
C ALA A 107 1.47 6.55 -15.40
N PRO A 108 0.48 6.80 -16.26
CA PRO A 108 -0.76 7.45 -15.86
C PRO A 108 -1.54 6.59 -14.88
N THR A 109 -2.27 7.26 -13.98
CA THR A 109 -3.23 6.57 -13.12
C THR A 109 -4.54 6.28 -13.88
N ILE A 110 -5.31 5.29 -13.39
CA ILE A 110 -6.68 5.04 -13.83
C ILE A 110 -7.52 6.30 -13.61
N PHE A 111 -7.30 7.02 -12.52
CA PHE A 111 -7.99 8.28 -12.21
C PHE A 111 -7.77 9.34 -13.28
N GLN A 112 -6.51 9.56 -13.69
CA GLN A 112 -6.19 10.50 -14.76
C GLN A 112 -6.94 10.17 -16.03
N LYS A 113 -6.92 8.92 -16.49
CA LYS A 113 -7.55 8.51 -17.75
C LYS A 113 -9.07 8.61 -17.73
N TYR A 114 -9.69 8.26 -16.60
CA TYR A 114 -11.12 8.43 -16.44
C TYR A 114 -11.52 9.91 -16.29
N TYR A 115 -10.73 10.72 -15.57
CA TYR A 115 -10.94 12.17 -15.51
C TYR A 115 -10.85 12.82 -16.88
N GLU A 116 -9.85 12.46 -17.71
CA GLU A 116 -9.70 12.91 -19.09
C GLU A 116 -10.94 12.52 -19.95
N SER A 117 -11.61 11.41 -19.64
CA SER A 117 -12.83 10.96 -20.30
C SER A 117 -14.12 11.63 -19.78
N GLY A 118 -14.04 12.50 -18.79
CA GLY A 118 -15.15 13.24 -18.20
C GLY A 118 -15.72 12.69 -16.90
N ALA A 119 -15.12 11.63 -16.33
CA ALA A 119 -15.59 11.04 -15.08
C ALA A 119 -15.31 11.93 -13.86
N LYS A 120 -16.11 11.77 -12.81
CA LYS A 120 -15.94 12.36 -11.49
C LYS A 120 -15.11 11.44 -10.60
N ILE A 121 -14.04 11.97 -10.01
CA ILE A 121 -13.06 11.20 -9.24
C ILE A 121 -13.04 11.68 -7.78
N ALA A 122 -13.17 10.78 -6.82
CA ALA A 122 -12.99 11.06 -5.40
C ALA A 122 -11.87 10.20 -4.81
N ILE A 123 -10.90 10.82 -4.17
CA ILE A 123 -9.76 10.15 -3.54
C ILE A 123 -9.61 10.69 -2.13
N VAL A 124 -9.65 9.80 -1.13
CA VAL A 124 -9.33 10.16 0.26
C VAL A 124 -8.29 9.18 0.78
N THR A 125 -7.18 9.69 1.29
CA THR A 125 -6.11 8.88 1.87
C THR A 125 -5.80 9.35 3.29
N ALA A 126 -5.25 8.46 4.10
CA ALA A 126 -4.83 8.82 5.45
C ALA A 126 -3.59 9.72 5.43
N LYS A 127 -2.61 9.42 4.57
CA LYS A 127 -1.28 10.04 4.54
C LYS A 127 -1.13 11.06 3.41
N ASP A 128 -0.72 12.30 3.69
CA ASP A 128 -0.63 13.37 2.68
C ASP A 128 0.46 13.12 1.62
N LYS A 129 1.52 12.41 1.96
CA LYS A 129 2.56 12.03 1.01
C LYS A 129 2.03 11.23 -0.18
N LEU A 130 1.11 10.30 0.08
CA LEU A 130 0.49 9.47 -0.93
C LEU A 130 -0.48 10.29 -1.80
N ARG A 131 -1.18 11.26 -1.22
CA ARG A 131 -2.14 12.14 -1.90
C ARG A 131 -1.59 12.73 -3.20
N LYS A 132 -0.36 13.27 -3.17
CA LYS A 132 0.26 13.90 -4.36
C LYS A 132 0.47 12.93 -5.51
N LEU A 133 0.87 11.70 -5.21
CA LEU A 133 1.01 10.64 -6.23
C LEU A 133 -0.35 10.21 -6.79
N LEU A 134 -1.36 10.06 -5.92
CA LEU A 134 -2.70 9.64 -6.30
C LEU A 134 -3.42 10.69 -7.17
N SER A 135 -3.21 11.98 -6.88
CA SER A 135 -3.84 13.08 -7.61
C SER A 135 -3.14 13.47 -8.91
N HIS A 136 -2.04 12.79 -9.26
CA HIS A 136 -1.29 13.13 -10.46
C HIS A 136 -2.15 13.03 -11.73
N GLY A 137 -2.16 14.10 -12.52
CA GLY A 137 -2.96 14.22 -13.75
C GLY A 137 -4.41 14.66 -13.53
N LEU A 138 -4.84 14.99 -12.30
CA LEU A 138 -6.14 15.59 -12.02
C LEU A 138 -6.02 17.12 -11.96
N ALA A 139 -7.07 17.81 -12.43
CA ALA A 139 -7.29 19.22 -12.19
C ALA A 139 -8.50 19.40 -11.24
N PHE A 140 -8.48 20.47 -10.46
CA PHE A 140 -9.49 20.72 -9.41
C PHE A 140 -10.36 21.95 -9.65
N ASP A 141 -10.23 22.58 -10.81
CA ASP A 141 -10.93 23.83 -11.19
C ASP A 141 -12.30 23.61 -11.87
N ASP A 142 -12.63 22.36 -12.22
CA ASP A 142 -13.86 22.02 -12.95
C ASP A 142 -14.88 21.21 -12.12
N ALA A 143 -14.66 21.07 -10.81
CA ALA A 143 -15.53 20.36 -9.88
C ALA A 143 -15.76 18.87 -10.24
N ARG A 144 -14.84 18.23 -10.96
CA ARG A 144 -14.89 16.79 -11.28
C ARG A 144 -13.91 15.93 -10.50
N ALA A 145 -12.99 16.53 -9.77
CA ALA A 145 -12.05 15.81 -8.93
C ALA A 145 -12.03 16.34 -7.51
N ILE A 146 -11.95 15.43 -6.55
CA ILE A 146 -11.69 15.72 -5.13
C ILE A 146 -10.58 14.77 -4.67
N CYS A 147 -9.49 15.33 -4.10
CA CYS A 147 -8.42 14.52 -3.54
C CYS A 147 -7.81 15.19 -2.32
N PHE A 148 -7.91 14.57 -1.15
CA PHE A 148 -7.31 15.08 0.08
C PHE A 148 -6.87 13.96 1.03
N SER A 149 -6.10 14.33 2.07
CA SER A 149 -5.69 13.43 3.14
C SER A 149 -6.34 13.81 4.47
N SER A 150 -6.63 12.82 5.32
CA SER A 150 -7.10 13.08 6.68
C SER A 150 -6.01 13.70 7.56
N GLU A 151 -4.75 13.37 7.33
CA GLU A 151 -3.59 13.93 8.02
C GLU A 151 -3.49 15.46 7.91
N LYS A 152 -3.88 16.02 6.76
CA LYS A 152 -3.81 17.44 6.43
C LYS A 152 -5.18 18.02 6.09
N SER A 153 -6.22 17.50 6.74
CA SER A 153 -7.60 17.92 6.48
C SER A 153 -7.87 19.40 6.77
N ASP A 154 -7.07 20.02 7.65
CA ASP A 154 -7.10 21.46 7.98
C ASP A 154 -6.38 22.36 6.95
N GLN A 155 -5.66 21.77 6.00
CA GLN A 155 -4.89 22.48 4.96
C GLN A 155 -5.49 22.31 3.56
N VAL A 156 -6.68 21.74 3.49
CA VAL A 156 -7.40 21.45 2.23
C VAL A 156 -7.93 22.74 1.61
N SER A 157 -7.75 22.90 0.30
CA SER A 157 -8.23 24.06 -0.46
C SER A 157 -8.88 23.64 -1.78
N LEU A 158 -9.82 24.48 -2.28
CA LEU A 158 -10.47 24.23 -3.58
C LEU A 158 -9.46 24.05 -4.71
N ASN A 159 -8.42 24.87 -4.76
CA ASN A 159 -7.44 24.88 -5.85
C ASN A 159 -6.57 23.62 -5.90
N GLU A 160 -6.24 23.04 -4.74
CA GLU A 160 -5.34 21.88 -4.66
C GLU A 160 -6.05 20.55 -4.43
N ASN A 161 -7.33 20.61 -3.98
CA ASN A 161 -8.04 19.42 -3.53
C ASN A 161 -9.44 19.27 -4.10
N GLY A 162 -10.01 20.31 -4.73
CA GLY A 162 -11.37 20.32 -5.26
C GLY A 162 -12.47 20.45 -4.19
N ILE A 163 -12.09 20.69 -2.95
CA ILE A 163 -12.97 20.88 -1.79
C ILE A 163 -12.25 21.76 -0.77
N GLU A 164 -12.98 22.40 0.11
CA GLU A 164 -12.45 23.21 1.22
C GLU A 164 -13.22 22.96 2.51
N GLU A 165 -12.72 23.47 3.64
CA GLU A 165 -13.34 23.37 4.97
C GLU A 165 -13.76 21.93 5.35
N VAL A 166 -12.94 20.95 5.00
CA VAL A 166 -13.28 19.52 5.09
C VAL A 166 -13.64 19.11 6.52
N ASN A 167 -12.98 19.64 7.54
CA ASN A 167 -13.28 19.32 8.93
C ASN A 167 -14.68 19.80 9.33
N GLN A 168 -15.06 21.04 8.95
CA GLN A 168 -16.40 21.57 9.18
C GLN A 168 -17.44 20.79 8.36
N TRP A 169 -17.14 20.56 7.07
CA TRP A 169 -18.00 19.80 6.17
C TRP A 169 -18.27 18.39 6.70
N LEU A 170 -17.25 17.69 7.22
CA LEU A 170 -17.41 16.33 7.75
C LEU A 170 -17.97 16.32 9.19
N GLY A 171 -17.77 17.41 9.94
CA GLY A 171 -18.11 17.49 11.37
C GLY A 171 -17.12 16.73 12.26
N MET A 172 -15.86 16.59 11.80
CA MET A 172 -14.80 15.89 12.51
C MET A 172 -13.58 16.81 12.65
N GLU A 173 -12.94 16.77 13.81
CA GLU A 173 -11.65 17.44 14.04
C GLU A 173 -10.52 16.79 13.24
N VAL A 174 -9.38 17.48 13.11
CA VAL A 174 -8.16 16.90 12.52
C VAL A 174 -7.72 15.71 13.36
N PRO A 175 -7.64 14.49 12.78
CA PRO A 175 -7.25 13.32 13.56
C PRO A 175 -5.79 13.37 14.01
N GLU A 176 -5.51 12.81 15.18
CA GLU A 176 -4.12 12.62 15.61
C GLU A 176 -3.40 11.64 14.66
N VAL A 177 -2.14 11.96 14.30
CA VAL A 177 -1.33 11.20 13.33
C VAL A 177 -1.14 9.75 13.74
N TYR A 178 -1.02 9.47 15.04
CA TYR A 178 -0.85 8.12 15.60
C TYR A 178 -2.15 7.60 16.23
N SER A 179 -3.24 7.61 15.46
CA SER A 179 -4.53 7.11 15.92
C SER A 179 -5.30 6.40 14.81
N GLN A 180 -6.28 5.58 15.20
CA GLN A 180 -7.27 5.02 14.26
C GLN A 180 -8.15 6.09 13.61
N GLY A 181 -8.20 7.28 14.18
CA GLY A 181 -9.00 8.39 13.71
C GLY A 181 -8.67 8.82 12.28
N LEU A 182 -7.42 8.67 11.82
CA LEU A 182 -7.05 8.92 10.43
C LEU A 182 -7.85 8.03 9.46
N SER A 183 -7.93 6.74 9.76
CA SER A 183 -8.67 5.78 8.93
C SER A 183 -10.19 5.98 9.04
N GLU A 184 -10.70 6.28 10.22
CA GLU A 184 -12.12 6.59 10.41
C GLU A 184 -12.53 7.83 9.61
N PHE A 185 -11.72 8.88 9.62
CA PHE A 185 -11.94 10.10 8.84
C PHE A 185 -12.01 9.80 7.33
N VAL A 186 -11.11 8.96 6.81
CA VAL A 186 -11.12 8.53 5.41
C VAL A 186 -12.45 7.86 5.06
N MET A 187 -12.90 6.93 5.89
CA MET A 187 -14.14 6.19 5.63
C MET A 187 -15.38 7.07 5.74
N ALA A 188 -15.46 7.93 6.76
CA ALA A 188 -16.55 8.88 6.94
C ALA A 188 -16.64 9.88 5.77
N ALA A 189 -15.50 10.40 5.32
CA ALA A 189 -15.42 11.27 4.16
C ALA A 189 -15.86 10.55 2.88
N GLY A 190 -15.46 9.30 2.69
CA GLY A 190 -15.88 8.46 1.57
C GLY A 190 -17.40 8.31 1.49
N VAL A 191 -18.06 8.00 2.60
CA VAL A 191 -19.53 7.92 2.68
C VAL A 191 -20.17 9.25 2.30
N LYS A 192 -19.70 10.36 2.86
CA LYS A 192 -20.27 11.67 2.58
C LYS A 192 -20.06 12.11 1.14
N LEU A 193 -18.87 11.87 0.56
CA LEU A 193 -18.60 12.13 -0.86
C LEU A 193 -19.48 11.27 -1.78
N LEU A 194 -19.74 10.02 -1.44
CA LEU A 194 -20.64 9.17 -2.22
C LEU A 194 -22.05 9.79 -2.36
N HIS A 195 -22.57 10.37 -1.29
CA HIS A 195 -23.93 10.97 -1.29
C HIS A 195 -23.98 12.36 -1.91
N GLU A 196 -23.01 13.22 -1.62
CA GLU A 196 -23.04 14.64 -2.00
C GLU A 196 -22.35 14.90 -3.35
N PHE A 197 -21.13 14.36 -3.54
CA PHE A 197 -20.35 14.56 -4.75
C PHE A 197 -20.73 13.56 -5.86
N LYS A 198 -21.12 12.33 -5.49
CA LYS A 198 -21.54 11.25 -6.41
C LYS A 198 -20.47 10.97 -7.47
N PRO A 199 -19.29 10.47 -7.07
CA PRO A 199 -18.21 10.17 -7.99
C PRO A 199 -18.54 8.95 -8.85
N ASP A 200 -17.95 8.87 -10.04
CA ASP A 200 -17.95 7.67 -10.87
C ASP A 200 -16.91 6.66 -10.34
N ILE A 201 -15.79 7.16 -9.84
CA ILE A 201 -14.71 6.36 -9.25
C ILE A 201 -14.33 6.93 -7.90
N MET A 202 -14.19 6.06 -6.90
CA MET A 202 -13.75 6.40 -5.56
C MET A 202 -12.59 5.51 -5.10
N TYR A 203 -11.58 6.12 -4.49
CA TYR A 203 -10.50 5.42 -3.83
C TYR A 203 -10.35 5.89 -2.38
N LEU A 204 -10.37 4.94 -1.46
CA LEU A 204 -10.19 5.18 -0.03
C LEU A 204 -8.98 4.39 0.45
N SER A 205 -7.97 5.05 1.01
CA SER A 205 -6.76 4.40 1.52
C SER A 205 -6.53 4.79 2.97
N THR A 206 -6.51 3.79 3.85
CA THR A 206 -6.35 3.96 5.30
C THR A 206 -4.87 4.03 5.71
N THR A 207 -4.57 3.84 6.99
CA THR A 207 -3.22 3.69 7.54
C THR A 207 -3.13 2.44 8.40
N ASP A 208 -1.97 1.82 8.40
CA ASP A 208 -1.61 0.58 9.08
C ASP A 208 -1.20 0.76 10.56
N PHE A 209 -1.51 1.91 11.17
CA PHE A 209 -1.17 2.19 12.56
C PHE A 209 -1.65 1.10 13.53
N ILE A 210 -2.87 0.61 13.35
CA ILE A 210 -3.44 -0.48 14.17
C ILE A 210 -2.68 -1.78 13.92
N GLN A 211 -2.41 -2.13 12.68
CA GLN A 211 -1.77 -3.37 12.27
C GLN A 211 -0.30 -3.48 12.74
N HIS A 212 0.39 -2.35 12.86
CA HIS A 212 1.72 -2.30 13.45
C HIS A 212 1.75 -2.58 14.95
N LYS A 213 0.68 -2.28 15.68
CA LYS A 213 0.63 -2.37 17.13
C LYS A 213 -0.12 -3.59 17.66
N TYR A 214 -1.19 -3.98 16.98
CA TYR A 214 -2.15 -4.96 17.48
C TYR A 214 -2.27 -6.14 16.53
N ALA A 215 -2.12 -7.34 17.07
CA ALA A 215 -2.29 -8.57 16.31
C ALA A 215 -3.77 -8.85 16.00
N PRO A 216 -4.06 -9.70 14.98
CA PRO A 216 -5.41 -10.21 14.76
C PRO A 216 -6.00 -10.81 16.03
N GLY A 217 -7.26 -10.48 16.35
CA GLY A 217 -7.97 -10.97 17.54
C GLY A 217 -7.85 -10.09 18.78
N GLU A 218 -6.90 -9.16 18.83
CA GLU A 218 -6.83 -8.19 19.93
C GLU A 218 -8.03 -7.23 19.92
N GLU A 219 -8.49 -6.80 21.09
CA GLU A 219 -9.68 -5.98 21.25
C GLU A 219 -9.64 -4.68 20.43
N VAL A 220 -8.49 -4.00 20.42
CA VAL A 220 -8.31 -2.75 19.66
C VAL A 220 -8.40 -3.02 18.17
N ALA A 221 -7.77 -4.08 17.67
CA ALA A 221 -7.88 -4.49 16.27
C ALA A 221 -9.33 -4.85 15.92
N ASN A 222 -9.99 -5.65 16.72
CA ASN A 222 -11.39 -6.04 16.51
C ASN A 222 -12.34 -4.82 16.49
N THR A 223 -12.12 -3.84 17.37
CA THR A 223 -12.88 -2.57 17.40
C THR A 223 -12.66 -1.76 16.11
N PHE A 224 -11.44 -1.70 15.61
CA PHE A 224 -11.11 -1.05 14.34
C PHE A 224 -11.85 -1.69 13.17
N TYR A 225 -11.86 -3.03 13.08
CA TYR A 225 -12.57 -3.73 12.00
C TYR A 225 -14.09 -3.63 12.13
N ALA A 226 -14.63 -3.54 13.34
CA ALA A 226 -16.05 -3.24 13.57
C ALA A 226 -16.44 -1.84 13.10
N MET A 227 -15.61 -0.83 13.38
CA MET A 227 -15.79 0.53 12.88
C MET A 227 -15.75 0.55 11.35
N PHE A 228 -14.77 -0.12 10.75
CA PHE A 228 -14.62 -0.22 9.30
C PHE A 228 -15.84 -0.88 8.64
N ASP A 229 -16.34 -1.99 9.20
CA ASP A 229 -17.52 -2.72 8.70
C ASP A 229 -18.77 -1.83 8.65
N LYS A 230 -18.96 -0.96 9.66
CA LYS A 230 -20.08 0.00 9.68
C LYS A 230 -20.04 0.88 8.42
N TYR A 231 -18.90 1.49 8.11
CA TYR A 231 -18.76 2.35 6.94
C TYR A 231 -18.89 1.56 5.62
N ILE A 232 -18.45 0.30 5.59
CA ILE A 232 -18.68 -0.60 4.44
C ILE A 232 -20.17 -0.79 4.18
N GLY A 233 -20.97 -0.94 5.23
CA GLY A 233 -22.44 -1.01 5.12
C GLY A 233 -23.04 0.27 4.53
N GLU A 234 -22.53 1.44 4.96
CA GLU A 234 -23.00 2.75 4.48
C GLU A 234 -22.57 3.05 3.03
N LEU A 235 -21.43 2.53 2.58
CA LEU A 235 -20.97 2.63 1.19
C LEU A 235 -21.72 1.67 0.24
N ASN A 236 -22.28 0.57 0.75
CA ASN A 236 -22.95 -0.46 -0.05
C ASN A 236 -24.37 -0.05 -0.46
N THR A 237 -24.49 1.01 -1.22
CA THR A 237 -25.74 1.59 -1.69
C THR A 237 -25.76 1.73 -3.21
N ASN A 238 -26.94 1.95 -3.80
CA ASN A 238 -27.13 2.31 -5.20
C ASN A 238 -26.45 1.36 -6.23
N ASN A 239 -26.35 0.07 -5.90
CA ASN A 239 -25.69 -0.93 -6.74
C ASN A 239 -24.20 -0.64 -7.01
N ASN A 240 -23.53 0.10 -6.13
CA ASN A 240 -22.09 0.38 -6.25
C ASN A 240 -21.28 -0.92 -6.35
N SER A 241 -20.19 -0.86 -7.09
CA SER A 241 -19.22 -1.96 -7.14
C SER A 241 -18.10 -1.65 -6.16
N ILE A 242 -17.94 -2.48 -5.13
CA ILE A 242 -16.99 -2.25 -4.04
C ILE A 242 -16.00 -3.41 -4.00
N ILE A 243 -14.72 -3.06 -4.01
CA ILE A 243 -13.63 -4.01 -3.73
C ILE A 243 -12.81 -3.50 -2.54
N ILE A 244 -12.63 -4.38 -1.56
CA ILE A 244 -11.78 -4.18 -0.40
C ILE A 244 -10.51 -5.00 -0.65
N THR A 245 -9.34 -4.35 -0.60
CA THR A 245 -8.05 -5.01 -0.66
C THR A 245 -7.08 -4.37 0.35
N ALA A 246 -5.83 -4.81 0.36
CA ALA A 246 -4.76 -4.16 1.11
C ALA A 246 -3.54 -3.98 0.20
N ASP A 247 -2.67 -3.09 0.58
CA ASP A 247 -1.38 -2.86 -0.07
C ASP A 247 -0.34 -3.89 0.38
N HIS A 248 -0.42 -4.35 1.63
CA HIS A 248 0.38 -5.44 2.19
C HIS A 248 -0.31 -6.04 3.42
N GLY A 249 0.20 -7.17 3.90
CA GLY A 249 -0.11 -7.73 5.20
C GLY A 249 0.87 -7.26 6.26
N MET A 250 0.87 -7.91 7.43
CA MET A 250 1.68 -7.55 8.59
C MET A 250 2.08 -8.81 9.38
N GLN A 251 3.37 -8.98 9.67
CA GLN A 251 3.85 -10.13 10.43
C GLN A 251 4.55 -9.71 11.73
N PRO A 252 4.47 -10.53 12.79
CA PRO A 252 5.24 -10.32 14.00
C PRO A 252 6.74 -10.49 13.70
N LYS A 253 7.56 -9.58 14.21
CA LYS A 253 9.01 -9.51 13.99
C LYS A 253 9.79 -9.35 15.30
N SER A 254 9.26 -9.91 16.39
CA SER A 254 9.92 -9.91 17.70
C SER A 254 10.32 -11.32 18.12
N LYS A 255 11.39 -11.40 18.89
CA LYS A 255 11.80 -12.60 19.61
C LYS A 255 10.84 -12.87 20.79
N SER A 256 10.98 -14.03 21.42
CA SER A 256 10.16 -14.41 22.56
C SER A 256 10.33 -13.51 23.79
N ASP A 257 11.43 -12.79 23.88
CA ASP A 257 11.70 -11.80 24.93
C ASP A 257 11.15 -10.39 24.63
N GLY A 258 10.48 -10.23 23.48
CA GLY A 258 9.90 -8.97 23.02
C GLY A 258 10.87 -8.07 22.25
N THR A 259 12.16 -8.40 22.17
CA THR A 259 13.13 -7.63 21.40
C THR A 259 12.92 -7.82 19.89
N PRO A 260 13.27 -6.81 19.05
CA PRO A 260 13.20 -6.94 17.60
C PRO A 260 14.04 -8.12 17.09
N ASN A 261 13.48 -8.90 16.20
CA ASN A 261 14.17 -9.97 15.50
C ASN A 261 14.73 -9.42 14.20
N ALA A 262 15.96 -8.92 14.22
CA ALA A 262 16.58 -8.21 13.11
C ALA A 262 17.96 -8.77 12.76
N ILE A 263 18.26 -8.76 11.45
CA ILE A 263 19.60 -9.00 10.91
C ILE A 263 20.12 -7.71 10.28
N TYR A 264 21.35 -7.31 10.60
CA TYR A 264 21.94 -6.04 10.17
C TYR A 264 22.89 -6.27 9.00
N LEU A 265 22.36 -6.10 7.77
CA LEU A 265 23.09 -6.45 6.54
C LEU A 265 24.30 -5.55 6.27
N GLN A 266 24.26 -4.27 6.64
CA GLN A 266 25.43 -3.38 6.44
C GLN A 266 26.59 -3.83 7.31
N ASP A 267 26.35 -4.16 8.58
CA ASP A 267 27.41 -4.63 9.49
C ASP A 267 28.04 -5.92 8.99
N ILE A 268 27.23 -6.85 8.46
CA ILE A 268 27.70 -8.10 7.88
C ILE A 268 28.57 -7.83 6.63
N LEU A 269 28.10 -6.98 5.73
CA LEU A 269 28.81 -6.69 4.49
C LEU A 269 30.10 -5.89 4.75
N ASP A 270 30.09 -4.97 5.70
CA ASP A 270 31.29 -4.22 6.11
C ASP A 270 32.36 -5.15 6.69
N GLU A 271 31.96 -6.19 7.43
CA GLU A 271 32.88 -7.20 7.94
C GLU A 271 33.45 -8.10 6.81
N LYS A 272 32.62 -8.49 5.84
CA LYS A 272 33.00 -9.49 4.83
C LYS A 272 33.64 -8.88 3.59
N LEU A 273 33.24 -7.68 3.18
CA LEU A 273 33.71 -7.03 1.95
C LEU A 273 34.65 -5.84 2.24
N GLY A 274 34.56 -5.28 3.42
CA GLY A 274 35.23 -4.04 3.80
C GLY A 274 34.26 -2.85 3.91
N LYS A 275 34.64 -1.87 4.72
CA LYS A 275 33.85 -0.65 4.90
C LYS A 275 33.75 0.16 3.61
N ASN A 276 32.55 0.66 3.32
CA ASN A 276 32.21 1.45 2.13
C ASN A 276 32.23 0.66 0.79
N GLU A 277 32.42 -0.67 0.83
CA GLU A 277 32.33 -1.50 -0.37
C GLU A 277 30.88 -1.83 -0.74
N SER A 278 29.96 -1.61 0.17
CA SER A 278 28.52 -1.79 -0.06
C SER A 278 27.70 -0.68 0.60
N LYS A 279 26.48 -0.49 0.08
CA LYS A 279 25.45 0.34 0.71
C LYS A 279 24.12 -0.40 0.73
N VAL A 280 23.63 -0.69 1.94
CA VAL A 280 22.34 -1.31 2.17
C VAL A 280 21.27 -0.21 2.26
N ILE A 281 20.23 -0.33 1.44
CA ILE A 281 19.08 0.57 1.42
C ILE A 281 17.84 -0.20 1.86
N LEU A 282 17.15 0.35 2.86
CA LEU A 282 15.88 -0.16 3.37
C LEU A 282 14.76 0.78 2.90
N PRO A 283 14.07 0.49 1.78
CA PRO A 283 13.12 1.44 1.18
C PRO A 283 11.79 1.57 1.92
N ILE A 284 11.76 1.22 3.20
CA ILE A 284 10.62 1.37 4.13
C ILE A 284 10.66 2.70 4.90
N THR A 285 11.71 3.47 4.83
CA THR A 285 11.86 4.70 5.63
C THR A 285 10.70 5.65 5.40
N ASP A 286 10.00 5.98 6.49
CA ASP A 286 8.88 6.89 6.57
C ASP A 286 8.97 7.62 7.93
N PRO A 287 8.65 8.92 8.06
CA PRO A 287 8.62 9.61 9.36
C PRO A 287 7.70 8.95 10.39
N TYR A 288 6.69 8.20 9.93
CA TYR A 288 5.79 7.44 10.80
C TYR A 288 6.39 6.12 11.32
N VAL A 289 7.49 5.65 10.73
CA VAL A 289 8.14 4.38 11.12
C VAL A 289 9.20 4.53 12.21
N VAL A 290 9.35 5.72 12.79
CA VAL A 290 10.24 5.94 13.94
C VAL A 290 9.94 4.97 15.08
N HIS A 291 8.69 4.57 15.24
CA HIS A 291 8.24 3.64 16.28
C HIS A 291 8.65 2.18 16.04
N HIS A 292 9.08 1.81 14.85
CA HIS A 292 9.62 0.46 14.56
C HIS A 292 11.03 0.50 13.96
N GLY A 293 11.75 1.59 14.15
CA GLY A 293 13.16 1.72 13.79
C GLY A 293 13.48 1.61 12.31
N ALA A 294 12.50 1.85 11.41
CA ALA A 294 12.64 1.68 9.96
C ALA A 294 13.03 0.24 9.53
N LEU A 295 12.63 -0.78 10.27
CA LEU A 295 12.88 -2.18 10.00
C LEU A 295 11.76 -2.79 9.16
N GLY A 296 12.12 -3.43 8.05
CA GLY A 296 11.22 -4.15 7.16
C GLY A 296 11.77 -5.49 6.73
N SER A 297 11.08 -6.17 5.82
CA SER A 297 11.46 -7.49 5.33
C SER A 297 12.16 -7.44 3.96
N PHE A 298 12.50 -6.25 3.46
CA PHE A 298 13.09 -6.04 2.13
C PHE A 298 14.28 -5.09 2.21
N ALA A 299 15.36 -5.42 1.51
CA ALA A 299 16.51 -4.55 1.32
C ALA A 299 17.03 -4.64 -0.12
N THR A 300 17.64 -3.55 -0.59
CA THR A 300 18.41 -3.52 -1.83
C THR A 300 19.83 -3.05 -1.53
N ILE A 301 20.84 -3.67 -2.17
CA ILE A 301 22.25 -3.47 -1.86
C ILE A 301 22.98 -2.98 -3.11
N TYR A 302 23.69 -1.89 -2.97
CA TYR A 302 24.56 -1.31 -3.99
C TYR A 302 26.02 -1.66 -3.64
N LEU A 303 26.79 -2.08 -4.62
CA LEU A 303 28.21 -2.40 -4.46
C LEU A 303 29.10 -1.39 -5.20
N SER A 304 30.22 -1.02 -4.59
CA SER A 304 31.25 -0.17 -5.23
C SER A 304 31.91 -0.89 -6.40
N ASP A 305 32.21 -2.17 -6.22
CA ASP A 305 32.69 -3.08 -7.27
C ASP A 305 31.66 -4.16 -7.60
N LYS A 306 31.07 -4.06 -8.78
CA LYS A 306 30.05 -5.03 -9.24
C LYS A 306 30.58 -6.44 -9.49
N SER A 307 31.90 -6.61 -9.61
CA SER A 307 32.50 -7.95 -9.71
C SER A 307 32.31 -8.75 -8.41
N MET A 308 32.06 -8.09 -7.29
CA MET A 308 31.84 -8.69 -5.97
C MET A 308 30.42 -9.19 -5.74
N VAL A 309 29.46 -9.00 -6.67
CA VAL A 309 28.04 -9.39 -6.50
C VAL A 309 27.91 -10.87 -6.09
N ASN A 310 28.56 -11.78 -6.79
CA ASN A 310 28.46 -13.21 -6.45
C ASN A 310 29.09 -13.56 -5.11
N HIS A 311 30.15 -12.86 -4.73
CA HIS A 311 30.77 -13.04 -3.41
C HIS A 311 29.84 -12.53 -2.31
N ALA A 312 29.30 -11.33 -2.43
CA ALA A 312 28.34 -10.77 -1.50
C ALA A 312 27.11 -11.68 -1.33
N ILE A 313 26.54 -12.18 -2.42
CA ILE A 313 25.43 -13.14 -2.39
C ILE A 313 25.82 -14.40 -1.61
N SER A 314 27.03 -14.93 -1.82
CA SER A 314 27.49 -16.13 -1.11
C SER A 314 27.67 -15.91 0.39
N GLU A 315 28.07 -14.70 0.80
CA GLU A 315 28.18 -14.34 2.21
C GLU A 315 26.79 -14.17 2.87
N ILE A 316 25.86 -13.48 2.21
CA ILE A 316 24.50 -13.27 2.72
C ILE A 316 23.74 -14.59 2.85
N LYS A 317 23.88 -15.50 1.89
CA LYS A 317 23.24 -16.83 1.89
C LYS A 317 23.69 -17.76 3.02
N LYS A 318 24.68 -17.38 3.81
CA LYS A 318 25.06 -18.13 5.03
C LYS A 318 24.09 -17.90 6.19
N PHE A 319 23.21 -16.92 6.04
CA PHE A 319 22.21 -16.59 7.04
C PHE A 319 20.84 -17.11 6.62
N ASP A 320 20.33 -18.14 7.29
CA ASP A 320 19.03 -18.78 6.99
C ASP A 320 17.85 -17.79 7.17
N ASP A 321 18.06 -16.73 7.91
CA ASP A 321 17.05 -15.66 8.13
C ASP A 321 16.83 -14.77 6.91
N ILE A 322 17.67 -14.84 5.88
CA ILE A 322 17.49 -14.19 4.58
C ILE A 322 17.04 -15.23 3.56
N GLU A 323 15.72 -15.29 3.33
CA GLU A 323 15.11 -16.30 2.47
C GLU A 323 15.36 -16.07 0.98
N ILE A 324 15.41 -14.80 0.56
CA ILE A 324 15.66 -14.41 -0.83
C ILE A 324 16.92 -13.57 -0.91
N VAL A 325 17.85 -14.01 -1.77
CA VAL A 325 19.05 -13.26 -2.15
C VAL A 325 19.23 -13.44 -3.65
N LEU A 326 18.95 -12.40 -4.44
CA LEU A 326 18.97 -12.43 -5.90
C LEU A 326 19.76 -11.25 -6.46
N THR A 327 20.33 -11.44 -7.66
CA THR A 327 20.86 -10.32 -8.44
C THR A 327 19.72 -9.40 -8.91
N ASN A 328 20.08 -8.17 -9.25
CA ASN A 328 19.15 -7.15 -9.74
C ASN A 328 18.27 -7.66 -10.89
N ASP A 329 18.88 -8.19 -11.95
CA ASP A 329 18.20 -8.70 -13.15
C ASP A 329 17.17 -9.79 -12.82
N VAL A 330 17.58 -10.81 -12.05
CA VAL A 330 16.71 -11.93 -11.66
C VAL A 330 15.56 -11.46 -10.77
N ALA A 331 15.84 -10.59 -9.78
CA ALA A 331 14.81 -10.09 -8.89
C ALA A 331 13.82 -9.17 -9.61
N CYS A 332 14.32 -8.30 -10.49
CA CYS A 332 13.49 -7.37 -11.24
C CYS A 332 12.58 -8.08 -12.24
N GLU A 333 13.06 -9.11 -12.91
CA GLU A 333 12.23 -9.96 -13.77
C GLU A 333 11.17 -10.71 -12.95
N LYS A 334 11.59 -11.38 -11.87
CA LYS A 334 10.70 -12.25 -11.07
C LYS A 334 9.61 -11.48 -10.32
N TYR A 335 9.93 -10.28 -9.81
CA TYR A 335 9.03 -9.49 -8.96
C TYR A 335 8.55 -8.20 -9.62
N HIS A 336 8.82 -8.01 -10.91
CA HIS A 336 8.42 -6.84 -11.69
C HIS A 336 8.86 -5.51 -11.05
N LEU A 337 10.15 -5.43 -10.68
CA LEU A 337 10.75 -4.23 -10.10
C LEU A 337 11.38 -3.34 -11.20
N PRO A 338 11.49 -2.01 -11.00
CA PRO A 338 12.17 -1.11 -11.92
C PRO A 338 13.69 -1.26 -11.76
N GLN A 339 14.33 -1.90 -12.72
CA GLN A 339 15.73 -2.30 -12.67
C GLN A 339 16.70 -1.14 -12.37
N ASP A 340 16.42 0.03 -12.92
CA ASP A 340 17.24 1.23 -12.77
C ASP A 340 17.10 1.94 -11.40
N ARG A 341 16.14 1.48 -10.55
CA ARG A 341 15.89 2.02 -9.20
C ARG A 341 16.19 1.01 -8.10
N MET A 342 16.73 -0.13 -8.46
CA MET A 342 17.14 -1.19 -7.52
C MET A 342 18.67 -1.31 -7.47
N GLY A 343 19.20 -1.75 -6.32
CA GLY A 343 20.60 -2.08 -6.15
C GLY A 343 21.02 -3.34 -6.91
N ASP A 344 22.28 -3.70 -6.81
CA ASP A 344 22.89 -4.85 -7.49
C ASP A 344 22.37 -6.18 -6.93
N ILE A 345 21.93 -6.19 -5.64
CA ILE A 345 21.39 -7.37 -4.96
C ILE A 345 20.11 -6.98 -4.25
N ILE A 346 19.10 -7.85 -4.30
CA ILE A 346 17.82 -7.73 -3.58
C ILE A 346 17.73 -8.85 -2.55
N CYS A 347 17.39 -8.48 -1.32
CA CYS A 347 17.21 -9.40 -0.21
C CYS A 347 15.81 -9.28 0.39
N MET A 348 15.23 -10.43 0.77
CA MET A 348 14.02 -10.47 1.60
C MET A 348 14.23 -11.46 2.75
N SER A 349 13.78 -11.08 3.93
CA SER A 349 13.91 -11.89 5.13
C SER A 349 12.86 -12.99 5.21
N SER A 350 13.13 -13.98 6.05
CA SER A 350 12.15 -14.98 6.47
C SER A 350 10.98 -14.35 7.25
N LYS A 351 9.91 -15.11 7.44
CA LYS A 351 8.62 -14.63 7.95
C LYS A 351 8.71 -13.78 9.22
N TYR A 352 9.54 -14.19 10.19
CA TYR A 352 9.59 -13.57 11.51
C TYR A 352 10.85 -12.72 11.74
N MET A 353 11.60 -12.45 10.67
CA MET A 353 12.82 -11.65 10.70
C MET A 353 12.62 -10.31 9.97
N THR A 354 13.31 -9.27 10.43
CA THR A 354 13.46 -8.01 9.72
C THR A 354 14.91 -7.82 9.27
N ILE A 355 15.10 -6.94 8.30
CA ILE A 355 16.42 -6.50 7.82
C ILE A 355 16.64 -5.08 8.32
N GLY A 356 17.75 -4.86 9.03
CA GLY A 356 18.30 -3.57 9.37
C GLY A 356 19.54 -3.23 8.52
N SER A 357 19.93 -1.94 8.51
CA SER A 357 21.20 -1.52 7.94
C SER A 357 22.34 -1.87 8.90
N SER A 358 22.59 -1.08 9.95
CA SER A 358 23.51 -1.38 11.03
C SER A 358 22.80 -1.33 12.38
N GLU A 359 23.28 -2.04 13.36
CA GLU A 359 22.66 -2.09 14.69
C GLU A 359 22.51 -0.69 15.32
N THR A 360 23.50 0.17 15.10
CA THR A 360 23.51 1.53 15.64
C THR A 360 22.63 2.53 14.89
N ALA A 361 22.12 2.15 13.70
CA ALA A 361 21.29 3.04 12.86
C ALA A 361 19.80 2.99 13.21
N HIS A 362 19.38 2.07 14.10
CA HIS A 362 17.98 1.86 14.43
C HIS A 362 17.72 2.17 15.89
N ASP A 363 16.78 3.11 16.15
CA ASP A 363 16.37 3.51 17.49
C ASP A 363 15.08 2.80 17.90
N PHE A 364 15.17 1.97 18.93
CA PHE A 364 14.04 1.22 19.50
C PHE A 364 13.50 1.80 20.81
N THR A 365 13.97 2.96 21.25
CA THR A 365 13.58 3.56 22.54
C THR A 365 12.08 3.84 22.64
N ASN A 366 11.42 4.05 21.51
CA ASN A 366 9.98 4.29 21.43
C ASN A 366 9.15 3.04 21.08
N LEU A 367 9.79 1.89 20.91
CA LEU A 367 9.10 0.62 20.66
C LEU A 367 8.56 0.08 21.99
N LYS A 368 7.25 0.23 22.21
CA LYS A 368 6.57 -0.20 23.44
C LYS A 368 5.86 -1.54 23.29
N GLU A 369 5.40 -1.83 22.10
CA GLU A 369 4.74 -3.07 21.72
C GLU A 369 5.69 -3.97 20.93
N PRO A 370 5.47 -5.30 20.88
CA PRO A 370 6.27 -6.21 20.06
C PRO A 370 6.27 -5.76 18.59
N LEU A 371 7.45 -5.72 17.98
CA LEU A 371 7.62 -5.27 16.60
C LEU A 371 6.75 -6.10 15.63
N ARG A 372 5.99 -5.41 14.80
CA ARG A 372 5.30 -5.95 13.65
C ARG A 372 5.72 -5.13 12.43
N SER A 373 6.00 -5.79 11.31
CA SER A 373 6.47 -5.12 10.11
C SER A 373 6.15 -5.93 8.86
N HIS A 374 6.53 -5.38 7.69
CA HIS A 374 6.18 -5.87 6.37
C HIS A 374 7.30 -5.59 5.34
N GLY A 375 7.06 -5.90 4.07
CA GLY A 375 7.94 -5.58 2.95
C GLY A 375 8.38 -6.80 2.12
N GLY A 376 8.26 -8.01 2.65
CA GLY A 376 8.74 -9.25 2.04
C GLY A 376 7.64 -10.12 1.45
N LEU A 377 7.99 -11.39 1.21
CA LEU A 377 7.07 -12.37 0.62
C LEU A 377 5.92 -12.76 1.55
N HIS A 378 6.16 -12.75 2.85
CA HIS A 378 5.20 -13.23 3.86
C HIS A 378 4.12 -12.19 4.22
N GLU A 379 4.30 -10.96 3.78
CA GLU A 379 3.32 -9.88 3.88
C GLU A 379 2.67 -9.57 2.52
N ARG A 380 2.94 -10.40 1.50
CA ARG A 380 2.47 -10.21 0.14
C ARG A 380 1.02 -10.64 -0.08
N GLU A 381 0.58 -11.69 0.63
CA GLU A 381 -0.79 -12.20 0.47
C GLU A 381 -1.77 -11.30 1.21
N VAL A 382 -2.74 -10.76 0.48
CA VAL A 382 -3.70 -9.76 0.97
C VAL A 382 -5.14 -10.12 0.60
N PRO A 383 -6.15 -9.64 1.36
CA PRO A 383 -7.55 -9.88 1.05
C PRO A 383 -7.95 -9.19 -0.26
N PHE A 384 -8.90 -9.82 -0.95
CA PHE A 384 -9.60 -9.25 -2.09
C PHE A 384 -11.08 -9.63 -1.98
N ILE A 385 -11.87 -8.72 -1.41
CA ILE A 385 -13.26 -8.95 -1.06
C ILE A 385 -14.14 -8.06 -1.93
N SER A 386 -15.06 -8.66 -2.68
CA SER A 386 -16.00 -7.93 -3.54
C SER A 386 -17.44 -8.09 -3.04
N ASN A 387 -18.24 -7.01 -3.13
CA ASN A 387 -19.66 -7.10 -2.87
C ASN A 387 -20.48 -7.76 -4.00
N LYS A 388 -19.84 -7.92 -5.18
CA LYS A 388 -20.45 -8.53 -6.38
C LYS A 388 -19.66 -9.77 -6.81
N LYS A 389 -20.34 -10.72 -7.45
CA LYS A 389 -19.66 -11.84 -8.13
C LYS A 389 -18.87 -11.35 -9.33
N ILE A 390 -17.65 -11.86 -9.47
CA ILE A 390 -16.75 -11.57 -10.59
C ILE A 390 -16.86 -12.72 -11.60
N THR A 391 -17.64 -12.50 -12.65
CA THR A 391 -17.91 -13.53 -13.65
C THR A 391 -16.78 -13.73 -14.67
N SER A 392 -15.90 -12.74 -14.80
CA SER A 392 -14.74 -12.74 -15.71
C SER A 392 -13.47 -13.35 -15.07
N LEU A 393 -13.56 -13.88 -13.86
CA LEU A 393 -12.42 -14.44 -13.14
C LEU A 393 -11.95 -15.75 -13.78
N GLU A 394 -10.80 -15.70 -14.48
CA GLU A 394 -10.25 -16.89 -15.16
C GLU A 394 -9.45 -17.81 -14.21
N SER A 395 -8.71 -17.25 -13.26
CA SER A 395 -7.90 -17.98 -12.26
C SER A 395 -7.50 -17.05 -11.12
N THR A 396 -7.59 -17.54 -9.88
CA THR A 396 -7.18 -16.79 -8.69
C THR A 396 -5.66 -16.73 -8.53
N ASP A 397 -4.90 -17.69 -9.06
CA ASP A 397 -3.45 -17.80 -8.87
C ASP A 397 -2.64 -16.67 -9.50
N LYS A 398 -3.25 -15.90 -10.40
CA LYS A 398 -2.62 -14.79 -11.11
C LYS A 398 -3.12 -13.41 -10.68
N LEU A 399 -4.05 -13.37 -9.73
CA LEU A 399 -4.62 -12.10 -9.28
C LEU A 399 -3.67 -11.35 -8.35
N ASN A 400 -3.69 -10.05 -8.51
CA ASN A 400 -2.94 -9.13 -7.67
C ASN A 400 -3.87 -8.05 -7.10
N ASN A 401 -3.45 -7.38 -6.04
CA ASN A 401 -4.20 -6.26 -5.47
C ASN A 401 -4.42 -5.12 -6.48
N TYR A 402 -3.54 -4.97 -7.45
CA TYR A 402 -3.65 -3.97 -8.51
C TYR A 402 -4.65 -4.33 -9.62
N ASP A 403 -5.32 -5.48 -9.53
CA ASP A 403 -6.47 -5.80 -10.35
C ASP A 403 -7.79 -5.25 -9.78
N ALA A 404 -7.75 -4.64 -8.59
CA ALA A 404 -8.94 -4.18 -7.88
C ALA A 404 -9.79 -3.21 -8.70
N PHE A 405 -9.19 -2.21 -9.32
CA PHE A 405 -9.94 -1.28 -10.17
C PHE A 405 -10.50 -1.92 -11.45
N TYR A 406 -9.83 -2.93 -11.99
CA TYR A 406 -10.36 -3.63 -13.16
C TYR A 406 -11.72 -4.24 -12.84
N TYR A 407 -11.80 -4.99 -11.76
CA TYR A 407 -13.04 -5.68 -11.37
C TYR A 407 -14.08 -4.73 -10.74
N ALA A 408 -13.65 -3.69 -10.02
CA ALA A 408 -14.58 -2.68 -9.54
C ALA A 408 -15.28 -1.95 -10.68
N LEU A 409 -14.54 -1.59 -11.72
CA LEU A 409 -15.06 -0.91 -12.91
C LEU A 409 -15.96 -1.84 -13.74
N GLU A 410 -15.59 -3.11 -13.94
CA GLU A 410 -16.48 -4.12 -14.55
C GLU A 410 -17.80 -4.23 -13.80
N GLY A 411 -17.75 -4.40 -12.47
CA GLY A 411 -18.94 -4.50 -11.62
C GLY A 411 -19.81 -3.25 -11.61
N ALA A 412 -19.26 -2.08 -11.94
CA ALA A 412 -20.00 -0.82 -12.06
C ALA A 412 -20.72 -0.64 -13.39
N THR A 413 -20.56 -1.54 -14.36
CA THR A 413 -21.27 -1.51 -15.67
C THR A 413 -22.65 -2.14 -15.61
N SER A 414 -22.97 -2.89 -14.57
CA SER A 414 -24.22 -3.66 -14.43
C SER A 414 -25.29 -2.97 -13.59
#